data_6219b505f2b99b3a726fd25777c6609d
#
_entry.id   6219b505f2b99b3a726fd25777c6609d
#
_cell.length_a   1.000
_cell.length_b   1.000
_cell.length_c   1.000
_cell.angle_alpha   90.00
_cell.angle_beta   90.00
_cell.angle_gamma   90.00
#
_symmetry.space_group_name_H-M   'P 1'
#
loop_
_entity.id
_entity.type
_entity.pdbx_description
1 polymer ?
#
loop_
_entity_poly.entity_id
_entity_poly.type
_entity_poly.pdbx_seq_one_letter_code
_entity_poly.pdbx_strand_id
1 'polypeptide(L)'
;MDSSYIVITVVVLFVSAFFLGIYGYKDSMSDNIFRDKNLIKKNTDLPVIWLYYDNSDVNSRWWPDFNARSTRAINVPFLNLCYKSITEANHGVYRVEVISGLGDAALRLGGWSSMPQFLQNPLAPVGDAELNWLRAEFLSRFGGLWVSPSVISLKPFPKLEKEQLTFFGTDRDETYAGKNGTAVPSFLVMGIAEPGDERLQGWAAAARERVEAGGGGKQIRGDAKWDYLRFATDSNVVVHSKAELSRKKNGKRIELEDLLAAGGDGELTFDLTDDAVYTPIPWDEIQRRSNFGWFLRMNEDQILDSDLAISELFRVVN
;
A
#
# COMPACT_ATOMS: atom_id res chain seq x y z
N MET A 1 53.91 25.30 -24.94
CA MET A 1 52.93 24.90 -23.86
C MET A 1 53.52 23.71 -23.21
N ASP A 2 53.87 23.84 -21.93
CA ASP A 2 54.52 22.76 -21.19
C ASP A 2 53.57 21.56 -21.06
N SER A 3 54.11 20.38 -21.37
CA SER A 3 53.41 19.10 -21.28
C SER A 3 52.73 18.89 -19.90
N SER A 4 53.29 19.49 -18.86
CA SER A 4 52.79 19.47 -17.49
C SER A 4 51.43 20.12 -17.31
N TYR A 5 51.16 21.22 -18.04
CA TYR A 5 49.86 21.90 -17.98
C TYR A 5 48.74 21.09 -18.64
N ILE A 6 49.06 20.37 -19.71
CA ILE A 6 48.09 19.50 -20.39
C ILE A 6 47.67 18.36 -19.51
N VAL A 7 48.62 17.74 -18.79
CA VAL A 7 48.35 16.64 -17.86
C VAL A 7 47.48 17.11 -16.70
N ILE A 8 47.79 18.27 -16.10
CA ILE A 8 47.01 18.83 -15.00
C ILE A 8 45.59 19.14 -15.43
N THR A 9 45.40 19.72 -16.63
CA THR A 9 44.08 20.04 -17.15
C THR A 9 43.23 18.79 -17.40
N VAL A 10 43.84 17.72 -17.95
CA VAL A 10 43.15 16.45 -18.16
C VAL A 10 42.76 15.80 -16.83
N VAL A 11 43.64 15.82 -15.85
CA VAL A 11 43.32 15.25 -14.50
C VAL A 11 42.18 16.03 -13.83
N VAL A 12 42.19 17.36 -13.91
CA VAL A 12 41.13 18.20 -13.35
C VAL A 12 39.78 17.93 -14.04
N LEU A 13 39.77 17.77 -15.38
CA LEU A 13 38.56 17.43 -16.13
C LEU A 13 38.02 16.04 -15.75
N PHE A 14 38.90 15.03 -15.58
CA PHE A 14 38.49 13.71 -15.15
C PHE A 14 37.93 13.70 -13.72
N VAL A 15 38.57 14.40 -12.82
CA VAL A 15 38.10 14.54 -11.43
C VAL A 15 36.76 15.28 -11.38
N SER A 16 36.61 16.36 -12.16
CA SER A 16 35.34 17.09 -12.27
C SER A 16 34.22 16.25 -12.85
N ALA A 17 34.49 15.49 -13.94
CA ALA A 17 33.53 14.56 -14.56
C ALA A 17 33.14 13.43 -13.62
N PHE A 18 34.10 12.91 -12.83
CA PHE A 18 33.86 11.89 -11.83
C PHE A 18 32.96 12.41 -10.69
N PHE A 19 33.24 13.62 -10.17
CA PHE A 19 32.38 14.23 -9.17
C PHE A 19 30.99 14.60 -9.72
N LEU A 20 30.89 15.11 -10.94
CA LEU A 20 29.60 15.38 -11.60
C LEU A 20 28.81 14.09 -11.83
N GLY A 21 29.49 13.02 -12.23
CA GLY A 21 28.89 11.69 -12.36
C GLY A 21 28.39 11.12 -11.02
N ILE A 22 29.15 11.31 -9.94
CA ILE A 22 28.72 10.90 -8.59
C ILE A 22 27.59 11.78 -8.08
N TYR A 23 27.60 13.10 -8.34
CA TYR A 23 26.52 13.98 -7.96
C TYR A 23 25.26 13.71 -8.77
N GLY A 24 25.36 13.54 -10.10
CA GLY A 24 24.22 13.16 -10.93
C GLY A 24 23.66 11.77 -10.61
N TYR A 25 24.51 10.81 -10.22
CA TYR A 25 24.07 9.51 -9.73
C TYR A 25 23.39 9.59 -8.35
N LYS A 26 23.85 10.50 -7.49
CA LYS A 26 23.23 10.75 -6.18
C LYS A 26 21.84 11.39 -6.32
N ASP A 27 21.67 12.34 -7.24
CA ASP A 27 20.38 12.98 -7.48
C ASP A 27 19.38 12.00 -8.11
N SER A 28 19.78 11.14 -9.05
CA SER A 28 18.89 10.12 -9.59
C SER A 28 18.52 9.01 -8.57
N MET A 29 19.31 8.85 -7.51
CA MET A 29 18.96 7.96 -6.38
C MET A 29 18.10 8.66 -5.31
N SER A 30 18.02 10.00 -5.28
CA SER A 30 17.24 10.76 -4.30
C SER A 30 15.74 10.79 -4.63
N ASP A 31 15.38 10.58 -5.87
CA ASP A 31 13.97 10.50 -6.32
C ASP A 31 13.25 9.21 -5.92
N ASN A 32 13.91 8.32 -5.20
CA ASN A 32 13.24 7.17 -4.64
C ASN A 32 12.47 7.60 -3.38
N ILE A 33 11.19 7.90 -3.55
CA ILE A 33 10.24 8.31 -2.50
C ILE A 33 10.35 7.43 -1.24
N PHE A 34 10.67 6.14 -1.41
CA PHE A 34 10.86 5.20 -0.31
C PHE A 34 12.16 5.39 0.49
N ARG A 35 13.06 6.28 0.05
CA ARG A 35 14.33 6.59 0.73
C ARG A 35 14.38 7.95 1.38
N ASP A 36 13.38 8.78 1.22
CA ASP A 36 13.38 10.13 1.80
C ASP A 36 13.14 10.10 3.32
N LYS A 37 14.25 9.87 4.05
CA LYS A 37 14.28 9.91 5.52
C LYS A 37 13.94 11.29 6.10
N ASN A 38 13.84 12.33 5.27
CA ASN A 38 13.59 13.70 5.74
C ASN A 38 12.09 14.01 5.90
N LEU A 39 11.22 13.24 5.25
CA LEU A 39 9.76 13.33 5.47
C LEU A 39 9.37 12.86 6.89
N ILE A 40 10.17 11.99 7.50
CA ILE A 40 9.91 11.37 8.80
C ILE A 40 10.09 12.34 9.99
N LYS A 41 10.83 13.45 9.82
CA LYS A 41 11.27 14.27 10.97
C LYS A 41 10.38 15.43 11.37
N LYS A 42 9.35 15.79 10.60
CA LYS A 42 8.66 17.08 10.81
C LYS A 42 7.42 17.06 11.72
N ASN A 43 6.80 15.91 12.00
CA ASN A 43 5.59 15.87 12.84
C ASN A 43 5.57 14.58 13.68
N THR A 44 6.30 14.57 14.79
CA THR A 44 6.43 13.42 15.69
C THR A 44 5.14 13.11 16.47
N ASP A 45 4.23 14.07 16.61
CA ASP A 45 3.02 13.93 17.44
C ASP A 45 1.77 13.52 16.66
N LEU A 46 1.86 13.43 15.32
CA LEU A 46 0.72 12.97 14.51
C LEU A 46 0.56 11.45 14.56
N PRO A 47 -0.69 10.95 14.54
CA PRO A 47 -0.95 9.52 14.41
C PRO A 47 -0.38 9.00 13.09
N VAL A 48 -0.05 7.71 13.07
CA VAL A 48 0.68 7.08 11.97
C VAL A 48 -0.27 6.44 10.98
N ILE A 49 0.01 6.62 9.68
CA ILE A 49 -0.45 5.72 8.61
C ILE A 49 0.67 4.73 8.31
N TRP A 50 0.38 3.44 8.41
CA TRP A 50 1.27 2.34 8.07
C TRP A 50 1.01 1.86 6.64
N LEU A 51 2.03 1.87 5.78
CA LEU A 51 2.00 1.32 4.43
C LEU A 51 3.01 0.18 4.34
N TYR A 52 2.56 -1.01 4.01
CA TYR A 52 3.45 -2.15 3.80
C TYR A 52 3.65 -2.41 2.30
N TYR A 53 4.91 -2.41 1.87
CA TYR A 53 5.30 -2.79 0.52
C TYR A 53 6.13 -4.06 0.58
N ASP A 54 5.67 -5.10 -0.08
CA ASP A 54 6.48 -6.30 -0.25
C ASP A 54 7.49 -6.07 -1.38
N ASN A 55 8.77 -6.20 -1.06
CA ASN A 55 9.84 -6.06 -2.04
C ASN A 55 9.74 -7.08 -3.18
N SER A 56 9.16 -8.24 -2.94
CA SER A 56 8.98 -9.28 -3.96
C SER A 56 7.93 -8.91 -5.00
N ASP A 57 6.85 -8.25 -4.58
CA ASP A 57 5.72 -7.90 -5.44
C ASP A 57 5.96 -6.59 -6.19
N VAL A 58 6.61 -5.63 -5.54
CA VAL A 58 6.92 -4.33 -6.15
C VAL A 58 8.01 -4.45 -7.22
N ASN A 59 8.89 -5.43 -7.10
CA ASN A 59 10.13 -5.50 -7.89
C ASN A 59 10.04 -6.25 -9.20
N SER A 60 9.09 -7.15 -9.37
CA SER A 60 8.99 -7.87 -10.63
C SER A 60 7.67 -8.61 -10.77
N ARG A 61 7.03 -8.44 -11.90
CA ARG A 61 5.89 -9.24 -12.29
C ARG A 61 6.36 -10.65 -12.65
N TRP A 62 5.79 -11.65 -12.00
CA TRP A 62 5.90 -13.03 -12.42
C TRP A 62 4.94 -13.30 -13.58
N TRP A 63 5.44 -13.86 -14.66
CA TRP A 63 4.68 -14.31 -15.80
C TRP A 63 4.56 -15.83 -15.78
N PRO A 64 3.41 -16.40 -15.35
CA PRO A 64 3.25 -17.86 -15.27
C PRO A 64 3.46 -18.54 -16.61
N ASP A 65 2.97 -17.92 -17.71
CA ASP A 65 3.04 -18.48 -19.05
C ASP A 65 4.46 -18.58 -19.61
N PHE A 66 5.36 -17.75 -19.13
CA PHE A 66 6.76 -17.73 -19.57
C PHE A 66 7.73 -18.24 -18.48
N ASN A 67 7.20 -18.57 -17.32
CA ASN A 67 7.99 -18.98 -16.16
C ASN A 67 9.15 -17.99 -15.87
N ALA A 68 8.91 -16.71 -16.06
CA ALA A 68 9.91 -15.65 -16.03
C ALA A 68 9.38 -14.37 -15.38
N ARG A 69 10.30 -13.54 -14.90
CA ARG A 69 9.99 -12.21 -14.39
C ARG A 69 10.19 -11.15 -15.47
N SER A 70 9.28 -10.17 -15.56
CA SER A 70 9.31 -9.15 -16.61
C SER A 70 10.40 -8.08 -16.43
N THR A 71 10.79 -7.80 -15.18
CA THR A 71 11.79 -6.78 -14.86
C THR A 71 12.36 -6.98 -13.47
N ARG A 72 13.57 -6.46 -13.24
CA ARG A 72 14.18 -6.34 -11.91
C ARG A 72 13.98 -4.96 -11.30
N ALA A 73 13.33 -4.04 -12.00
CA ALA A 73 13.14 -2.68 -11.53
C ALA A 73 11.95 -2.59 -10.57
N ILE A 74 12.17 -1.91 -9.47
CA ILE A 74 11.23 -1.72 -8.35
C ILE A 74 10.29 -0.55 -8.65
N ASN A 75 9.79 -0.34 -9.81
CA ASN A 75 8.85 0.76 -9.99
C ASN A 75 7.57 0.22 -10.60
N VAL A 76 6.55 0.17 -9.76
CA VAL A 76 5.18 0.14 -10.23
C VAL A 76 4.69 1.58 -10.10
N PRO A 77 4.75 2.39 -11.15
CA PRO A 77 4.59 3.84 -11.06
C PRO A 77 3.26 4.28 -10.45
N PHE A 78 2.19 3.53 -10.69
CA PHE A 78 0.90 3.85 -10.08
C PHE A 78 0.92 3.74 -8.55
N LEU A 79 1.76 2.89 -7.94
CA LEU A 79 1.92 2.84 -6.48
C LEU A 79 2.60 4.10 -5.95
N ASN A 80 3.48 4.73 -6.73
CA ASN A 80 4.04 6.02 -6.37
C ASN A 80 2.96 7.12 -6.36
N LEU A 81 2.05 7.10 -7.35
CA LEU A 81 0.91 8.02 -7.38
C LEU A 81 -0.05 7.76 -6.22
N CYS A 82 -0.31 6.50 -5.87
CA CYS A 82 -1.06 6.15 -4.66
C CYS A 82 -0.38 6.70 -3.40
N TYR A 83 0.94 6.51 -3.26
CA TYR A 83 1.71 7.03 -2.13
C TYR A 83 1.62 8.56 -2.04
N LYS A 84 1.78 9.27 -3.17
CA LYS A 84 1.61 10.73 -3.23
C LYS A 84 0.22 11.13 -2.76
N SER A 85 -0.83 10.50 -3.30
CA SER A 85 -2.21 10.81 -2.92
C SER A 85 -2.46 10.59 -1.42
N ILE A 86 -1.95 9.49 -0.84
CA ILE A 86 -2.08 9.22 0.59
C ILE A 86 -1.35 10.28 1.42
N THR A 87 -0.15 10.66 1.01
CA THR A 87 0.68 11.62 1.74
C THR A 87 0.09 13.03 1.68
N GLU A 88 -0.36 13.46 0.51
CA GLU A 88 -0.91 14.80 0.27
C GLU A 88 -2.29 14.97 0.91
N ALA A 89 -3.20 14.02 0.70
CA ALA A 89 -4.52 14.08 1.30
C ALA A 89 -4.49 14.08 2.84
N ASN A 90 -3.50 13.39 3.44
CA ASN A 90 -3.41 13.27 4.89
C ASN A 90 -2.39 14.23 5.54
N HIS A 91 -1.85 15.17 4.76
CA HIS A 91 -0.87 16.14 5.27
C HIS A 91 -1.43 16.93 6.48
N GLY A 92 -0.67 16.95 7.58
CA GLY A 92 -1.06 17.63 8.82
C GLY A 92 -2.09 16.90 9.68
N VAL A 93 -2.65 15.77 9.21
CA VAL A 93 -3.58 14.92 9.98
C VAL A 93 -2.91 13.64 10.44
N TYR A 94 -2.13 13.03 9.56
CA TYR A 94 -1.36 11.82 9.81
C TYR A 94 0.08 11.99 9.32
N ARG A 95 0.99 11.22 9.90
CA ARG A 95 2.32 10.98 9.32
C ARG A 95 2.32 9.62 8.64
N VAL A 96 2.93 9.53 7.47
CA VAL A 96 3.00 8.28 6.69
C VAL A 96 4.33 7.58 6.97
N GLU A 97 4.25 6.32 7.37
CA GLU A 97 5.40 5.44 7.62
C GLU A 97 5.34 4.24 6.66
N VAL A 98 6.40 4.06 5.91
CA VAL A 98 6.53 2.94 4.98
C VAL A 98 7.28 1.80 5.65
N ILE A 99 6.72 0.60 5.57
CA ILE A 99 7.34 -0.66 5.96
C ILE A 99 7.83 -1.33 4.68
N SER A 100 9.14 -1.30 4.47
CA SER A 100 9.77 -1.81 3.25
C SER A 100 10.14 -3.29 3.40
N GLY A 101 9.15 -4.16 3.29
CA GLY A 101 9.30 -5.61 3.38
C GLY A 101 9.52 -6.13 4.80
N LEU A 102 9.75 -7.44 4.90
CA LEU A 102 9.87 -8.16 6.18
C LEU A 102 11.06 -7.72 7.03
N GLY A 103 12.16 -7.28 6.40
CA GLY A 103 13.34 -6.81 7.12
C GLY A 103 13.07 -5.54 7.93
N ASP A 104 12.36 -4.58 7.35
CA ASP A 104 11.97 -3.35 8.05
C ASP A 104 10.88 -3.65 9.10
N ALA A 105 9.93 -4.53 8.78
CA ALA A 105 8.94 -5.00 9.74
C ALA A 105 9.61 -5.65 10.97
N ALA A 106 10.56 -6.56 10.75
CA ALA A 106 11.31 -7.20 11.82
C ALA A 106 12.06 -6.18 12.69
N LEU A 107 12.74 -5.21 12.07
CA LEU A 107 13.45 -4.16 12.79
C LEU A 107 12.52 -3.36 13.73
N ARG A 108 11.33 -2.97 13.24
CA ARG A 108 10.34 -2.21 14.02
C ARG A 108 9.69 -3.03 15.12
N LEU A 109 9.52 -4.33 14.90
CA LEU A 109 8.90 -5.25 15.87
C LEU A 109 9.90 -5.79 16.92
N GLY A 110 11.16 -5.37 16.90
CA GLY A 110 12.17 -5.76 17.89
C GLY A 110 13.08 -6.91 17.46
N GLY A 111 13.17 -7.17 16.17
CA GLY A 111 14.06 -8.13 15.55
C GLY A 111 13.38 -9.37 14.99
N TRP A 112 14.14 -10.16 14.25
CA TRP A 112 13.64 -11.38 13.59
C TRP A 112 13.01 -12.39 14.54
N SER A 113 13.49 -12.48 15.78
CA SER A 113 12.93 -13.37 16.81
C SER A 113 11.49 -13.04 17.21
N SER A 114 11.03 -11.81 16.95
CA SER A 114 9.66 -11.39 17.21
C SER A 114 8.70 -11.82 16.09
N MET A 115 9.24 -12.16 14.92
CA MET A 115 8.47 -12.61 13.77
C MET A 115 8.02 -14.07 13.90
N PRO A 116 6.89 -14.49 13.29
CA PRO A 116 6.59 -15.90 13.09
C PRO A 116 7.76 -16.61 12.39
N GLN A 117 8.02 -17.86 12.72
CA GLN A 117 9.17 -18.61 12.18
C GLN A 117 9.21 -18.60 10.64
N PHE A 118 8.05 -18.75 10.00
CA PHE A 118 7.94 -18.69 8.54
C PHE A 118 8.40 -17.34 7.97
N LEU A 119 8.09 -16.23 8.64
CA LEU A 119 8.45 -14.87 8.22
C LEU A 119 9.85 -14.43 8.65
N GLN A 120 10.62 -15.27 9.33
CA GLN A 120 12.02 -14.99 9.63
C GLN A 120 12.94 -15.10 8.40
N ASN A 121 12.40 -15.62 7.29
CA ASN A 121 13.06 -15.54 5.99
C ASN A 121 12.65 -14.23 5.29
N PRO A 122 13.60 -13.32 4.98
CA PRO A 122 13.29 -12.06 4.30
C PRO A 122 12.71 -12.22 2.89
N LEU A 123 12.80 -13.41 2.32
CA LEU A 123 12.22 -13.77 1.01
C LEU A 123 10.94 -14.60 1.13
N ALA A 124 10.39 -14.74 2.33
CA ALA A 124 9.13 -15.45 2.50
C ALA A 124 8.01 -14.71 1.76
N PRO A 125 7.14 -15.43 1.03
CA PRO A 125 6.00 -14.80 0.37
C PRO A 125 5.00 -14.28 1.43
N VAL A 126 4.52 -13.07 1.23
CA VAL A 126 3.54 -12.42 2.09
C VAL A 126 2.19 -12.46 1.38
N GLY A 127 1.30 -13.30 1.86
CA GLY A 127 -0.10 -13.38 1.40
C GLY A 127 -1.06 -12.79 2.43
N ASP A 128 -2.36 -13.08 2.29
CA ASP A 128 -3.40 -12.52 3.15
C ASP A 128 -3.22 -12.89 4.63
N ALA A 129 -2.78 -14.11 4.92
CA ALA A 129 -2.58 -14.57 6.29
C ALA A 129 -1.42 -13.82 6.97
N GLU A 130 -0.32 -13.67 6.25
CA GLU A 130 0.87 -12.95 6.70
C GLU A 130 0.59 -11.45 6.85
N LEU A 131 -0.15 -10.86 5.89
CA LEU A 131 -0.59 -9.46 5.98
C LEU A 131 -1.53 -9.23 7.16
N ASN A 132 -2.44 -10.16 7.44
CA ASN A 132 -3.34 -10.03 8.60
C ASN A 132 -2.55 -10.08 9.92
N TRP A 133 -1.51 -10.91 10.00
CA TRP A 133 -0.62 -10.89 11.15
C TRP A 133 0.12 -9.56 11.26
N LEU A 134 0.70 -9.04 10.18
CA LEU A 134 1.40 -7.76 10.19
C LEU A 134 0.47 -6.62 10.62
N ARG A 135 -0.74 -6.52 10.04
CA ARG A 135 -1.74 -5.51 10.42
C ARG A 135 -2.06 -5.55 11.90
N ALA A 136 -2.41 -6.75 12.39
CA ALA A 136 -2.78 -6.95 13.78
C ALA A 136 -1.62 -6.61 14.73
N GLU A 137 -0.41 -7.05 14.42
CA GLU A 137 0.78 -6.83 15.25
C GLU A 137 1.19 -5.35 15.27
N PHE A 138 1.21 -4.67 14.12
CA PHE A 138 1.54 -3.24 14.07
C PHE A 138 0.50 -2.38 14.78
N LEU A 139 -0.78 -2.60 14.51
CA LEU A 139 -1.84 -1.83 15.13
C LEU A 139 -1.95 -2.09 16.62
N SER A 140 -1.76 -3.33 17.08
CA SER A 140 -1.77 -3.63 18.52
C SER A 140 -0.61 -3.01 19.28
N ARG A 141 0.59 -2.92 18.65
CA ARG A 141 1.78 -2.36 19.32
C ARG A 141 1.92 -0.87 19.21
N PHE A 142 1.48 -0.29 18.11
CA PHE A 142 1.78 1.10 17.81
C PHE A 142 0.53 1.97 17.60
N GLY A 143 -0.65 1.35 17.45
CA GLY A 143 -1.84 2.07 17.01
C GLY A 143 -1.70 2.64 15.60
N GLY A 144 -2.55 3.59 15.26
CA GLY A 144 -2.55 4.27 13.99
C GLY A 144 -3.48 3.63 12.96
N LEU A 145 -3.25 3.96 11.69
CA LEU A 145 -4.07 3.53 10.56
C LEU A 145 -3.23 2.65 9.63
N TRP A 146 -3.66 1.43 9.38
CA TRP A 146 -3.11 0.59 8.34
C TRP A 146 -3.82 0.86 7.03
N VAL A 147 -3.08 1.17 5.98
CA VAL A 147 -3.62 1.47 4.65
C VAL A 147 -2.95 0.56 3.63
N SER A 148 -3.74 -0.04 2.73
CA SER A 148 -3.20 -0.75 1.58
C SER A 148 -2.47 0.23 0.66
N PRO A 149 -1.28 -0.12 0.15
CA PRO A 149 -0.53 0.77 -0.75
C PRO A 149 -1.20 0.99 -2.11
N SER A 150 -2.17 0.15 -2.48
CA SER A 150 -2.91 0.23 -3.74
C SER A 150 -4.25 0.93 -3.60
N VAL A 151 -4.28 2.06 -2.89
CA VAL A 151 -5.45 2.94 -2.79
C VAL A 151 -5.11 4.36 -3.23
N ILE A 152 -6.06 5.06 -3.81
CA ILE A 152 -6.01 6.49 -4.07
C ILE A 152 -6.75 7.18 -2.92
N SER A 153 -6.06 7.99 -2.14
CA SER A 153 -6.69 8.79 -1.08
C SER A 153 -7.27 10.05 -1.70
N LEU A 154 -8.59 10.22 -1.63
CA LEU A 154 -9.31 11.36 -2.20
C LEU A 154 -9.47 12.50 -1.20
N LYS A 155 -9.50 12.17 0.08
CA LYS A 155 -9.64 13.09 1.20
C LYS A 155 -8.83 12.58 2.39
N PRO A 156 -8.54 13.43 3.40
CA PRO A 156 -7.91 12.96 4.61
C PRO A 156 -8.77 11.93 5.32
N PHE A 157 -8.16 10.88 5.83
CA PHE A 157 -8.85 9.93 6.69
C PHE A 157 -9.32 10.62 7.97
N PRO A 158 -10.55 10.36 8.42
CA PRO A 158 -11.04 10.87 9.70
C PRO A 158 -10.12 10.47 10.86
N LYS A 159 -10.05 11.30 11.88
CA LYS A 159 -9.30 10.97 13.09
C LYS A 159 -9.93 9.74 13.76
N LEU A 160 -9.08 8.84 14.20
CA LEU A 160 -9.49 7.65 14.93
C LEU A 160 -9.95 8.06 16.33
N GLU A 161 -11.05 7.48 16.78
CA GLU A 161 -11.54 7.63 18.14
C GLU A 161 -10.89 6.63 19.08
N LYS A 162 -10.76 7.03 20.35
CA LYS A 162 -10.21 6.14 21.40
C LYS A 162 -11.09 4.92 21.57
N GLU A 163 -10.46 3.78 21.85
CA GLU A 163 -11.10 2.49 22.12
C GLU A 163 -11.95 1.92 20.97
N GLN A 164 -12.05 2.63 19.84
CA GLN A 164 -12.77 2.16 18.66
C GLN A 164 -11.82 1.56 17.64
N LEU A 165 -12.08 0.32 17.24
CA LEU A 165 -11.47 -0.27 16.06
C LEU A 165 -12.30 0.12 14.85
N THR A 166 -11.68 0.86 13.94
CA THR A 166 -12.37 1.49 12.81
C THR A 166 -11.94 0.85 11.49
N PHE A 167 -12.92 0.52 10.66
CA PHE A 167 -12.72 0.05 9.28
C PHE A 167 -13.34 1.06 8.32
N PHE A 168 -12.59 1.40 7.26
CA PHE A 168 -13.04 2.32 6.22
C PHE A 168 -13.34 1.53 4.95
N GLY A 169 -14.59 1.10 4.81
CA GLY A 169 -15.05 0.30 3.69
C GLY A 169 -15.54 -1.09 4.08
N THR A 170 -16.19 -1.75 3.13
CA THR A 170 -16.72 -3.11 3.27
C THR A 170 -16.06 -4.04 2.26
N ASP A 171 -15.97 -5.33 2.58
CA ASP A 171 -15.45 -6.32 1.65
C ASP A 171 -16.27 -6.30 0.35
N ARG A 172 -15.58 -6.53 -0.77
CA ARG A 172 -16.18 -6.57 -2.09
C ARG A 172 -17.18 -7.71 -2.25
N ASP A 173 -17.00 -8.79 -1.50
CA ASP A 173 -17.80 -10.00 -1.62
C ASP A 173 -19.03 -9.91 -0.70
N GLU A 174 -20.14 -9.36 -1.22
CA GLU A 174 -21.40 -9.26 -0.50
C GLU A 174 -22.01 -10.63 -0.12
N THR A 175 -21.54 -11.72 -0.70
CA THR A 175 -21.99 -13.08 -0.38
C THR A 175 -21.65 -13.51 1.04
N TYR A 176 -20.74 -12.78 1.69
CA TYR A 176 -20.30 -13.04 3.05
C TYR A 176 -20.88 -12.05 4.07
N ALA A 177 -21.87 -11.24 3.67
CA ALA A 177 -22.62 -10.46 4.64
C ALA A 177 -23.16 -11.38 5.72
N GLY A 178 -22.80 -11.12 6.98
CA GLY A 178 -23.13 -11.98 8.11
C GLY A 178 -24.63 -12.28 8.16
N LYS A 179 -25.05 -13.34 8.84
CA LYS A 179 -26.42 -13.86 8.94
C LYS A 179 -27.48 -12.79 9.27
N ASN A 180 -27.09 -11.60 9.69
CA ASN A 180 -27.97 -10.50 10.09
C ASN A 180 -27.80 -9.26 9.18
N GLY A 181 -27.22 -9.37 7.97
CA GLY A 181 -27.01 -8.22 7.09
C GLY A 181 -25.92 -7.26 7.58
N THR A 182 -25.06 -7.71 8.50
CA THR A 182 -23.94 -6.92 8.98
C THR A 182 -22.91 -6.78 7.86
N ALA A 183 -22.50 -5.55 7.56
CA ALA A 183 -21.46 -5.29 6.57
C ALA A 183 -20.15 -5.95 6.98
N VAL A 184 -19.54 -6.68 6.05
CA VAL A 184 -18.23 -7.28 6.25
C VAL A 184 -17.17 -6.18 6.14
N PRO A 185 -16.36 -5.91 7.18
CA PRO A 185 -15.35 -4.87 7.11
C PRO A 185 -14.24 -5.21 6.11
N SER A 186 -13.78 -4.20 5.40
CA SER A 186 -12.61 -4.30 4.53
C SER A 186 -11.32 -4.11 5.33
N PHE A 187 -10.33 -4.98 5.09
CA PHE A 187 -9.00 -4.83 5.68
C PHE A 187 -8.05 -3.90 4.89
N LEU A 188 -8.54 -3.26 3.83
CA LEU A 188 -7.72 -2.33 3.04
C LEU A 188 -7.31 -1.10 3.84
N VAL A 189 -8.26 -0.57 4.64
CA VAL A 189 -8.01 0.59 5.49
C VAL A 189 -8.69 0.35 6.84
N MET A 190 -7.88 0.24 7.87
CA MET A 190 -8.36 -0.01 9.23
C MET A 190 -7.41 0.60 10.27
N GLY A 191 -7.93 0.93 11.45
CA GLY A 191 -7.07 1.52 12.46
C GLY A 191 -7.67 1.63 13.84
N ILE A 192 -6.81 1.98 14.78
CA ILE A 192 -7.12 2.26 16.17
C ILE A 192 -6.25 3.41 16.67
N ALA A 193 -6.81 4.28 17.48
CA ALA A 193 -6.10 5.48 17.93
C ALA A 193 -4.89 5.17 18.83
N GLU A 194 -5.04 4.23 19.73
CA GLU A 194 -4.04 3.93 20.77
C GLU A 194 -3.56 2.47 20.69
N PRO A 195 -2.29 2.20 21.04
CA PRO A 195 -1.78 0.83 21.13
C PRO A 195 -2.38 0.06 22.29
N GLY A 196 -2.21 -1.27 22.28
CA GLY A 196 -2.58 -2.13 23.39
C GLY A 196 -3.98 -2.73 23.33
N ASP A 197 -4.70 -2.58 22.22
CA ASP A 197 -6.04 -3.14 22.05
C ASP A 197 -6.04 -4.67 22.14
N GLU A 198 -6.83 -5.23 23.07
CA GLU A 198 -6.88 -6.67 23.32
C GLU A 198 -7.46 -7.47 22.14
N ARG A 199 -8.37 -6.88 21.35
CA ARG A 199 -8.94 -7.51 20.14
C ARG A 199 -7.88 -7.72 19.10
N LEU A 200 -7.03 -6.70 18.87
CA LEU A 200 -5.91 -6.77 17.93
C LEU A 200 -4.81 -7.70 18.42
N GLN A 201 -4.53 -7.73 19.74
CA GLN A 201 -3.60 -8.70 20.32
C GLN A 201 -4.08 -10.14 20.12
N GLY A 202 -5.35 -10.39 20.39
CA GLY A 202 -5.98 -11.70 20.17
C GLY A 202 -5.98 -12.09 18.69
N TRP A 203 -6.18 -11.13 17.79
CA TRP A 203 -6.08 -11.39 16.35
C TRP A 203 -4.64 -11.66 15.93
N ALA A 204 -3.67 -10.88 16.42
CA ALA A 204 -2.25 -11.10 16.13
C ALA A 204 -1.78 -12.49 16.58
N ALA A 205 -2.19 -12.93 17.77
CA ALA A 205 -1.88 -14.27 18.27
C ALA A 205 -2.46 -15.38 17.37
N ALA A 206 -3.73 -15.30 17.02
CA ALA A 206 -4.37 -16.29 16.16
C ALA A 206 -3.84 -16.27 14.70
N ALA A 207 -3.51 -15.07 14.19
CA ALA A 207 -2.90 -14.95 12.87
C ALA A 207 -1.48 -15.53 12.87
N ARG A 208 -0.70 -15.33 13.97
CA ARG A 208 0.61 -15.97 14.15
C ARG A 208 0.52 -17.48 14.10
N GLU A 209 -0.39 -18.07 14.88
CA GLU A 209 -0.61 -19.54 14.88
C GLU A 209 -0.92 -20.06 13.47
N ARG A 210 -1.73 -19.32 12.72
CA ARG A 210 -2.09 -19.67 11.35
C ARG A 210 -0.87 -19.62 10.41
N VAL A 211 -0.06 -18.58 10.49
CA VAL A 211 1.17 -18.44 9.68
C VAL A 211 2.17 -19.54 10.03
N GLU A 212 2.33 -19.88 11.30
CA GLU A 212 3.24 -20.93 11.76
C GLU A 212 2.74 -22.32 11.39
N ALA A 213 1.44 -22.61 11.50
CA ALA A 213 0.85 -23.88 11.10
C ALA A 213 0.87 -24.10 9.58
N GLY A 214 0.81 -23.03 8.80
CA GLY A 214 0.63 -23.11 7.35
C GLY A 214 1.89 -23.29 6.54
N GLY A 215 3.03 -22.89 7.06
CA GLY A 215 4.32 -23.02 6.38
C GLY A 215 4.30 -22.69 4.87
N GLY A 216 3.47 -21.74 4.43
CA GLY A 216 3.28 -21.42 3.01
C GLY A 216 2.28 -22.30 2.26
N GLY A 217 1.50 -23.13 2.94
CA GLY A 217 0.50 -24.01 2.32
C GLY A 217 -0.78 -23.27 1.90
N LYS A 218 -1.24 -23.51 0.66
CA LYS A 218 -2.42 -22.86 0.06
C LYS A 218 -3.72 -23.02 0.87
N GLN A 219 -3.83 -24.01 1.72
CA GLN A 219 -5.07 -24.38 2.42
C GLN A 219 -5.40 -23.43 3.58
N ILE A 220 -4.40 -22.81 4.19
CA ILE A 220 -4.57 -21.91 5.35
C ILE A 220 -4.80 -20.47 4.91
N ARG A 221 -4.35 -20.08 3.71
CA ARG A 221 -4.64 -18.76 3.12
C ARG A 221 -6.15 -18.53 2.92
N GLY A 222 -6.92 -19.58 2.67
CA GLY A 222 -8.38 -19.48 2.53
C GLY A 222 -9.09 -19.01 3.81
N ASP A 223 -8.53 -19.31 4.97
CA ASP A 223 -9.17 -19.00 6.25
C ASP A 223 -8.91 -17.55 6.71
N ALA A 224 -7.87 -16.89 6.20
CA ALA A 224 -7.52 -15.52 6.57
C ALA A 224 -8.63 -14.51 6.24
N LYS A 225 -9.38 -14.76 5.16
CA LYS A 225 -10.52 -13.92 4.77
C LYS A 225 -11.68 -13.94 5.78
N TRP A 226 -11.76 -14.95 6.64
CA TRP A 226 -12.80 -15.08 7.67
C TRP A 226 -12.45 -14.35 8.96
N ASP A 227 -11.30 -13.73 9.05
CA ASP A 227 -10.86 -13.00 10.26
C ASP A 227 -11.83 -11.87 10.65
N TYR A 228 -12.58 -11.32 9.69
CA TYR A 228 -13.60 -10.32 9.96
C TYR A 228 -14.67 -10.79 10.95
N LEU A 229 -14.95 -12.10 11.03
CA LEU A 229 -15.93 -12.66 11.98
C LEU A 229 -15.58 -12.35 13.42
N ARG A 230 -14.30 -12.11 13.73
CA ARG A 230 -13.84 -11.70 15.06
C ARG A 230 -14.38 -10.33 15.48
N PHE A 231 -14.66 -9.49 14.49
CA PHE A 231 -15.04 -8.10 14.70
C PHE A 231 -16.54 -7.86 14.45
N ALA A 232 -17.24 -8.79 13.81
CA ALA A 232 -18.60 -8.60 13.32
C ALA A 232 -19.65 -8.43 14.46
N THR A 233 -19.33 -8.86 15.68
CA THR A 233 -20.26 -8.82 16.83
C THR A 233 -19.84 -7.85 17.92
N ASP A 234 -18.70 -7.18 17.78
CA ASP A 234 -18.17 -6.25 18.78
C ASP A 234 -18.78 -4.85 18.60
N SER A 235 -19.42 -4.33 19.64
CA SER A 235 -20.06 -3.01 19.63
C SER A 235 -19.07 -1.84 19.50
N ASN A 236 -17.79 -2.06 19.84
CA ASN A 236 -16.73 -1.05 19.74
C ASN A 236 -16.00 -1.11 18.39
N VAL A 237 -16.55 -1.86 17.44
CA VAL A 237 -16.06 -1.88 16.05
C VAL A 237 -16.97 -1.01 15.19
N VAL A 238 -16.37 -0.04 14.52
CA VAL A 238 -17.06 0.88 13.63
C VAL A 238 -16.68 0.60 12.18
N VAL A 239 -17.68 0.46 11.31
CA VAL A 239 -17.47 0.28 9.87
C VAL A 239 -18.10 1.45 9.12
N HIS A 240 -17.24 2.26 8.50
CA HIS A 240 -17.64 3.35 7.62
C HIS A 240 -17.86 2.80 6.20
N SER A 241 -19.02 2.21 5.94
CA SER A 241 -19.31 1.47 4.70
C SER A 241 -19.28 2.32 3.42
N LYS A 242 -19.45 3.64 3.55
CA LYS A 242 -19.43 4.58 2.41
C LYS A 242 -18.09 5.27 2.19
N ALA A 243 -17.09 4.99 3.06
CA ALA A 243 -15.79 5.63 2.95
C ALA A 243 -15.01 5.21 1.68
N GLU A 244 -15.30 4.03 1.19
CA GLU A 244 -14.73 3.49 -0.05
C GLU A 244 -15.60 3.86 -1.24
N LEU A 245 -15.01 4.45 -2.27
CA LEU A 245 -15.68 4.63 -3.55
C LEU A 245 -15.77 3.29 -4.26
N SER A 246 -16.92 2.67 -4.23
CA SER A 246 -17.11 1.31 -4.74
C SER A 246 -18.30 1.16 -5.70
N ARG A 247 -19.06 2.25 -6.00
CA ARG A 247 -20.27 2.14 -6.80
C ARG A 247 -20.36 3.19 -7.89
N LYS A 248 -20.82 2.76 -9.05
CA LYS A 248 -21.21 3.62 -10.18
C LYS A 248 -22.60 4.19 -9.98
N LYS A 249 -22.98 5.20 -10.77
CA LYS A 249 -24.35 5.78 -10.83
C LYS A 249 -25.47 4.74 -10.95
N ASN A 250 -25.21 3.66 -11.67
CA ASN A 250 -26.18 2.56 -11.85
C ASN A 250 -26.23 1.55 -10.71
N GLY A 251 -25.54 1.82 -9.60
CA GLY A 251 -25.46 0.95 -8.42
C GLY A 251 -24.52 -0.26 -8.54
N LYS A 252 -23.94 -0.49 -9.72
CA LYS A 252 -22.94 -1.56 -9.89
C LYS A 252 -21.61 -1.16 -9.28
N ARG A 253 -20.81 -2.15 -8.87
CA ARG A 253 -19.46 -1.93 -8.36
C ARG A 253 -18.56 -1.38 -9.44
N ILE A 254 -17.55 -0.60 -9.00
CA ILE A 254 -16.44 -0.17 -9.84
C ILE A 254 -15.45 -1.33 -9.91
N GLU A 255 -15.25 -1.82 -11.10
CA GLU A 255 -14.32 -2.89 -11.41
C GLU A 255 -13.02 -2.33 -12.00
N LEU A 256 -12.01 -3.18 -12.15
CA LEU A 256 -10.75 -2.77 -12.75
C LEU A 256 -10.91 -2.26 -14.19
N GLU A 257 -11.83 -2.85 -14.93
CA GLU A 257 -12.22 -2.40 -16.27
C GLU A 257 -12.72 -0.98 -16.30
N ASP A 258 -13.45 -0.54 -15.27
CA ASP A 258 -13.96 0.82 -15.18
C ASP A 258 -12.84 1.82 -14.86
N LEU A 259 -11.95 1.45 -13.94
CA LEU A 259 -10.79 2.28 -13.59
C LEU A 259 -9.82 2.47 -14.76
N LEU A 260 -9.67 1.43 -15.60
CA LEU A 260 -8.76 1.43 -16.74
C LEU A 260 -9.46 1.66 -18.08
N ALA A 261 -10.75 1.98 -18.07
CA ALA A 261 -11.46 2.43 -19.26
C ALA A 261 -11.02 3.84 -19.66
N ALA A 262 -10.98 4.12 -20.95
CA ALA A 262 -10.83 5.48 -21.43
C ALA A 262 -12.09 6.28 -21.02
N GLY A 263 -11.90 7.38 -20.33
CA GLY A 263 -12.94 8.35 -20.02
C GLY A 263 -13.28 9.14 -21.28
N GLY A 264 -14.58 9.35 -21.57
CA GLY A 264 -14.99 10.33 -22.56
C GLY A 264 -14.94 11.73 -21.95
N ASP A 265 -14.32 12.67 -22.63
CA ASP A 265 -14.34 14.11 -22.32
C ASP A 265 -13.89 14.54 -20.89
N GLY A 266 -13.08 13.73 -20.20
CA GLY A 266 -12.56 14.06 -18.85
C GLY A 266 -13.60 13.89 -17.73
N GLU A 267 -14.74 13.31 -17.99
CA GLU A 267 -15.73 13.01 -16.96
C GLU A 267 -15.53 11.59 -16.39
N LEU A 268 -15.54 11.49 -15.07
CA LEU A 268 -15.59 10.20 -14.39
C LEU A 268 -16.88 9.48 -14.75
N THR A 269 -16.79 8.21 -15.13
CA THR A 269 -17.94 7.36 -15.44
C THR A 269 -18.73 6.92 -14.19
N PHE A 270 -18.31 7.37 -13.01
CA PHE A 270 -18.90 7.05 -11.72
C PHE A 270 -18.94 8.28 -10.80
N ASP A 271 -19.91 8.31 -9.89
CA ASP A 271 -20.07 9.39 -8.93
C ASP A 271 -19.07 9.27 -7.78
N LEU A 272 -18.43 10.39 -7.45
CA LEU A 272 -17.76 10.58 -6.17
C LEU A 272 -18.83 10.90 -5.13
N THR A 273 -18.98 10.04 -4.13
CA THR A 273 -19.88 10.33 -3.01
C THR A 273 -19.20 11.25 -2.01
N ASP A 274 -19.97 12.09 -1.32
CA ASP A 274 -19.42 13.04 -0.33
C ASP A 274 -18.72 12.32 0.83
N ASP A 275 -19.14 11.12 1.15
CA ASP A 275 -18.58 10.29 2.23
C ASP A 275 -17.34 9.48 1.79
N ALA A 276 -17.02 9.40 0.49
CA ALA A 276 -15.88 8.66 0.00
C ALA A 276 -14.57 9.37 0.34
N VAL A 277 -13.64 8.64 0.95
CA VAL A 277 -12.31 9.13 1.31
C VAL A 277 -11.20 8.48 0.49
N TYR A 278 -11.46 7.33 -0.14
CA TYR A 278 -10.49 6.65 -0.99
C TYR A 278 -11.14 5.77 -2.05
N THR A 279 -10.36 5.45 -3.07
CA THR A 279 -10.68 4.44 -4.09
C THR A 279 -9.67 3.31 -4.07
N PRO A 280 -10.08 2.05 -3.89
CA PRO A 280 -9.15 0.92 -3.96
C PRO A 280 -8.82 0.56 -5.40
N ILE A 281 -7.57 0.22 -5.65
CA ILE A 281 -7.13 -0.39 -6.90
C ILE A 281 -6.92 -1.88 -6.65
N PRO A 282 -7.62 -2.78 -7.38
CA PRO A 282 -7.49 -4.23 -7.18
C PRO A 282 -6.13 -4.75 -7.64
N TRP A 283 -5.13 -4.64 -6.78
CA TRP A 283 -3.74 -4.99 -7.07
C TRP A 283 -3.58 -6.44 -7.54
N ASP A 284 -4.20 -7.37 -6.85
CA ASP A 284 -4.16 -8.80 -7.20
C ASP A 284 -4.70 -9.09 -8.59
N GLU A 285 -5.74 -8.38 -9.00
CA GLU A 285 -6.33 -8.54 -10.31
C GLU A 285 -5.40 -8.01 -11.40
N ILE A 286 -4.83 -6.82 -11.20
CA ILE A 286 -3.86 -6.25 -12.16
C ILE A 286 -2.69 -7.19 -12.37
N GLN A 287 -2.18 -7.82 -11.30
CA GLN A 287 -1.07 -8.76 -11.41
C GLN A 287 -1.44 -10.05 -12.14
N ARG A 288 -2.64 -10.56 -11.92
CA ARG A 288 -3.08 -11.85 -12.48
C ARG A 288 -3.62 -11.74 -13.90
N ARG A 289 -4.18 -10.59 -14.28
CA ARG A 289 -4.85 -10.39 -15.55
C ARG A 289 -3.90 -9.81 -16.59
N SER A 290 -3.44 -10.63 -17.52
CA SER A 290 -2.46 -10.26 -18.55
C SER A 290 -2.90 -9.09 -19.43
N ASN A 291 -4.21 -8.94 -19.67
CA ASN A 291 -4.78 -7.86 -20.46
C ASN A 291 -4.58 -6.46 -19.86
N PHE A 292 -4.29 -6.34 -18.56
CA PHE A 292 -3.98 -5.08 -17.89
C PHE A 292 -2.49 -4.84 -17.66
N GLY A 293 -1.64 -5.73 -18.14
CA GLY A 293 -0.19 -5.63 -17.98
C GLY A 293 0.44 -4.39 -18.59
N TRP A 294 -0.24 -3.74 -19.54
CA TRP A 294 0.20 -2.48 -20.11
C TRP A 294 0.20 -1.35 -19.09
N PHE A 295 -0.80 -1.28 -18.20
CA PHE A 295 -0.88 -0.28 -17.14
C PHE A 295 0.30 -0.34 -16.18
N LEU A 296 0.78 -1.55 -15.85
CA LEU A 296 1.95 -1.73 -14.99
C LEU A 296 3.28 -1.26 -15.62
N ARG A 297 3.28 -0.92 -16.90
CA ARG A 297 4.45 -0.45 -17.64
C ARG A 297 4.43 1.06 -17.90
N MET A 298 3.30 1.71 -17.68
CA MET A 298 3.19 3.16 -17.81
C MET A 298 4.03 3.82 -16.71
N ASN A 299 4.72 4.90 -17.07
CA ASN A 299 5.33 5.77 -16.07
C ASN A 299 4.29 6.74 -15.49
N GLU A 300 4.65 7.50 -14.46
CA GLU A 300 3.75 8.43 -13.77
C GLU A 300 3.14 9.44 -14.73
N ASP A 301 3.95 10.07 -15.59
CA ASP A 301 3.48 11.06 -16.56
C ASP A 301 2.50 10.44 -17.55
N GLN A 302 2.81 9.24 -18.07
CA GLN A 302 1.91 8.52 -18.98
C GLN A 302 0.56 8.18 -18.32
N ILE A 303 0.56 7.84 -17.03
CA ILE A 303 -0.68 7.61 -16.30
C ILE A 303 -1.45 8.92 -16.15
N LEU A 304 -0.78 9.99 -15.69
CA LEU A 304 -1.42 11.29 -15.47
C LEU A 304 -1.93 11.95 -16.76
N ASP A 305 -1.23 11.75 -17.87
CA ASP A 305 -1.60 12.32 -19.18
C ASP A 305 -2.62 11.46 -19.95
N SER A 306 -2.95 10.26 -19.45
CA SER A 306 -3.90 9.38 -20.13
C SER A 306 -5.35 9.76 -19.84
N ASP A 307 -6.25 9.36 -20.76
CA ASP A 307 -7.71 9.55 -20.64
C ASP A 307 -8.39 8.47 -19.78
N LEU A 308 -7.63 7.78 -18.94
CA LEU A 308 -8.17 6.72 -18.09
C LEU A 308 -8.95 7.32 -16.91
N ALA A 309 -10.03 6.64 -16.51
CA ALA A 309 -10.80 7.06 -15.33
C ALA A 309 -9.95 7.11 -14.05
N ILE A 310 -8.98 6.20 -13.88
CA ILE A 310 -8.04 6.22 -12.78
C ILE A 310 -7.12 7.45 -12.79
N SER A 311 -6.80 7.98 -13.99
CA SER A 311 -5.97 9.17 -14.14
C SER A 311 -6.68 10.43 -13.67
N GLU A 312 -8.00 10.52 -13.92
CA GLU A 312 -8.84 11.59 -13.36
C GLU A 312 -8.83 11.57 -11.84
N LEU A 313 -8.93 10.38 -11.23
CA LEU A 313 -8.85 10.26 -9.77
C LEU A 313 -7.52 10.74 -9.22
N PHE A 314 -6.40 10.42 -9.89
CA PHE A 314 -5.09 10.94 -9.49
C PHE A 314 -4.96 12.45 -9.67
N ARG A 315 -5.56 13.02 -10.73
CA ARG A 315 -5.54 14.48 -10.99
C ARG A 315 -6.37 15.28 -9.99
N VAL A 316 -7.45 14.71 -9.47
CA VAL A 316 -8.28 15.37 -8.44
C VAL A 316 -7.52 15.59 -7.13
N VAL A 317 -6.53 14.75 -6.84
CA VAL A 317 -5.79 14.78 -5.56
C VAL A 317 -4.46 15.54 -5.68
N ASN A 318 -3.84 15.59 -6.88
CA ASN A 318 -2.61 16.33 -7.17
C ASN A 318 -2.93 17.71 -7.75
#